data_6752f63b9524170ce9fb0a7ff8bcae13
#
_entry.id   6752f63b9524170ce9fb0a7ff8bcae13
#
_cell.length_a   1.000
_cell.length_b   1.000
_cell.length_c   1.000
_cell.angle_alpha   90.00
_cell.angle_beta   90.00
_cell.angle_gamma   90.00
#
_symmetry.space_group_name_H-M   'P 1'
#
loop_
_entity.id
_entity.type
_entity.pdbx_description
1 polymer ?
#
loop_
_entity_poly.entity_id
_entity_poly.type
_entity_poly.pdbx_seq_one_letter_code
_entity_poly.pdbx_strand_id
1 'polypeptide(L)'
;MSNALVLTNTSVIGTETALPPVPWRDPHGVSPKELGAYIQQLEQACLANPQSADLRTYLGMAHAVNYDVDKSMDALEEARTLDPQNFWAQLKYAELLYRLRVLTRAEEETRRAADLASSPFQLAIARQQMKEIRTLQHSSVRNVEWTKPLTVPAFVLSAMLVLIFVVMMWQ
;
A
#
# COMPACT_ATOMS: atom_id res chain seq x y z
N MET A 1 29.89 4.06 -18.53
CA MET A 1 30.55 3.62 -17.28
C MET A 1 29.44 3.51 -16.24
N SER A 2 28.93 2.30 -16.09
CA SER A 2 27.76 2.00 -15.23
C SER A 2 28.26 1.58 -13.86
N ASN A 3 28.02 2.40 -12.84
CA ASN A 3 28.25 2.00 -11.46
C ASN A 3 26.99 1.29 -10.95
N ALA A 4 27.00 -0.03 -11.04
CA ALA A 4 26.09 -0.89 -10.29
C ALA A 4 26.51 -0.86 -8.82
N LEU A 5 25.72 -0.22 -7.98
CA LEU A 5 25.83 -0.35 -6.52
C LEU A 5 25.35 -1.76 -6.13
N VAL A 6 26.32 -2.66 -6.05
CA VAL A 6 26.15 -3.97 -5.45
C VAL A 6 26.09 -3.75 -3.94
N LEU A 7 24.90 -3.86 -3.38
CA LEU A 7 24.72 -3.98 -1.93
C LEU A 7 25.12 -5.41 -1.53
N THR A 8 26.40 -5.61 -1.32
CA THR A 8 26.93 -6.80 -0.66
C THR A 8 26.72 -6.64 0.83
N ASN A 9 25.63 -7.15 1.35
CA ASN A 9 25.54 -7.51 2.77
C ASN A 9 25.40 -9.03 2.88
N THR A 10 26.53 -9.69 2.66
CA THR A 10 26.68 -11.14 2.72
C THR A 10 27.23 -11.50 4.08
N SER A 11 26.38 -11.72 5.04
CA SER A 11 26.72 -12.57 6.17
C SER A 11 25.47 -13.01 6.89
N VAL A 12 25.09 -14.24 6.67
CA VAL A 12 24.37 -15.25 7.46
C VAL A 12 23.46 -16.16 6.61
N ILE A 13 23.67 -16.26 5.30
CA ILE A 13 23.00 -17.34 4.55
C ILE A 13 24.10 -18.29 4.07
N GLY A 14 24.32 -19.34 4.85
CA GLY A 14 25.09 -20.50 4.37
C GLY A 14 24.32 -21.21 3.25
N THR A 15 24.88 -21.18 2.07
CA THR A 15 24.47 -21.65 0.75
C THR A 15 23.90 -20.54 -0.16
N GLU A 16 24.77 -20.16 -1.11
CA GLU A 16 24.55 -19.18 -2.15
C GLU A 16 23.38 -19.56 -3.08
N THR A 17 22.17 -19.21 -2.70
CA THR A 17 21.13 -18.94 -3.68
C THR A 17 20.84 -17.44 -3.58
N ALA A 18 21.53 -16.65 -4.41
CA ALA A 18 21.21 -15.24 -4.58
C ALA A 18 19.74 -15.17 -5.05
N LEU A 19 18.85 -14.85 -4.12
CA LEU A 19 17.44 -14.65 -4.44
C LEU A 19 17.36 -13.45 -5.39
N PRO A 20 16.72 -13.59 -6.56
CA PRO A 20 16.60 -12.49 -7.50
C PRO A 20 15.85 -11.33 -6.83
N PRO A 21 16.24 -10.06 -7.09
CA PRO A 21 15.53 -8.92 -6.54
C PRO A 21 14.09 -8.92 -7.05
N VAL A 22 13.13 -8.80 -6.14
CA VAL A 22 11.71 -8.61 -6.52
C VAL A 22 11.57 -7.23 -7.14
N PRO A 23 11.07 -7.09 -8.36
CA PRO A 23 10.82 -5.79 -8.95
C PRO A 23 9.64 -5.11 -8.23
N TRP A 24 9.94 -4.09 -7.46
CA TRP A 24 9.02 -3.42 -6.53
C TRP A 24 8.03 -2.47 -7.18
N ARG A 25 8.31 -2.04 -8.40
CA ARG A 25 7.58 -0.93 -9.03
C ARG A 25 6.70 -1.33 -10.20
N ASP A 26 6.96 -2.47 -10.80
CA ASP A 26 6.20 -2.92 -11.96
C ASP A 26 5.83 -4.40 -11.82
N PRO A 27 4.64 -4.70 -11.28
CA PRO A 27 4.14 -6.06 -11.22
C PRO A 27 3.96 -6.69 -12.61
N HIS A 28 3.93 -5.88 -13.68
CA HIS A 28 3.82 -6.37 -15.06
C HIS A 28 5.18 -6.75 -15.66
N GLY A 29 6.29 -6.38 -15.00
CA GLY A 29 7.65 -6.71 -15.45
C GLY A 29 8.11 -8.13 -15.12
N VAL A 30 7.33 -8.91 -14.35
CA VAL A 30 7.68 -10.28 -13.94
C VAL A 30 6.65 -11.26 -14.50
N SER A 31 7.13 -12.35 -15.10
CA SER A 31 6.21 -13.37 -15.55
C SER A 31 5.57 -14.10 -14.36
N PRO A 32 4.28 -14.47 -14.41
CA PRO A 32 3.61 -15.18 -13.31
C PRO A 32 4.31 -16.47 -12.91
N LYS A 33 4.96 -17.13 -13.86
CA LYS A 33 5.72 -18.39 -13.63
C LYS A 33 6.99 -18.11 -12.81
N GLU A 34 7.73 -17.06 -13.15
CA GLU A 34 8.94 -16.66 -12.42
C GLU A 34 8.60 -16.17 -11.00
N LEU A 35 7.51 -15.41 -10.86
CA LEU A 35 7.03 -14.98 -9.56
C LEU A 35 6.61 -16.16 -8.68
N GLY A 36 5.90 -17.14 -9.23
CA GLY A 36 5.52 -18.36 -8.51
C GLY A 36 6.74 -19.16 -8.05
N ALA A 37 7.75 -19.34 -8.90
CA ALA A 37 9.00 -20.01 -8.53
C ALA A 37 9.75 -19.23 -7.43
N TYR A 38 9.75 -17.90 -7.50
CA TYR A 38 10.37 -17.05 -6.49
C TYR A 38 9.65 -17.14 -5.13
N ILE A 39 8.32 -17.15 -5.12
CA ILE A 39 7.53 -17.36 -3.89
C ILE A 39 7.89 -18.70 -3.25
N GLN A 40 7.94 -19.79 -4.03
CA GLN A 40 8.33 -21.11 -3.52
C GLN A 40 9.74 -21.11 -2.91
N GLN A 41 10.70 -20.43 -3.53
CA GLN A 41 12.06 -20.29 -2.98
C GLN A 41 12.04 -19.50 -1.65
N LEU A 42 11.26 -18.44 -1.56
CA LEU A 42 11.11 -17.67 -0.32
C LEU A 42 10.44 -18.49 0.79
N GLU A 43 9.40 -19.26 0.47
CA GLU A 43 8.75 -20.16 1.42
C GLU A 43 9.75 -21.19 2.01
N GLN A 44 10.55 -21.80 1.14
CA GLN A 44 11.62 -22.72 1.58
C GLN A 44 12.68 -22.02 2.43
N ALA A 45 13.09 -20.81 2.04
CA ALA A 45 14.05 -20.02 2.81
C ALA A 45 13.49 -19.63 4.20
N CYS A 46 12.20 -19.29 4.28
CA CYS A 46 11.52 -19.02 5.54
C CYS A 46 11.41 -20.26 6.44
N LEU A 47 11.22 -21.46 5.86
CA LEU A 47 11.25 -22.72 6.62
C LEU A 47 12.64 -23.02 7.16
N ALA A 48 13.70 -22.74 6.40
CA ALA A 48 15.08 -22.91 6.83
C ALA A 48 15.51 -21.89 7.89
N ASN A 49 14.93 -20.67 7.83
CA ASN A 49 15.27 -19.56 8.73
C ASN A 49 14.00 -18.93 9.32
N PRO A 50 13.28 -19.60 10.23
CA PRO A 50 11.95 -19.17 10.69
C PRO A 50 11.97 -17.85 11.46
N GLN A 51 13.11 -17.43 12.00
CA GLN A 51 13.26 -16.18 12.76
C GLN A 51 13.71 -14.98 11.90
N SER A 52 13.78 -15.13 10.58
CA SER A 52 14.20 -14.03 9.70
C SER A 52 13.03 -13.13 9.33
N ALA A 53 12.94 -11.96 9.95
CA ALA A 53 11.98 -10.92 9.60
C ALA A 53 12.14 -10.41 8.15
N ASP A 54 13.38 -10.35 7.65
CA ASP A 54 13.65 -9.92 6.29
C ASP A 54 13.09 -10.89 5.26
N LEU A 55 13.27 -12.21 5.45
CA LEU A 55 12.72 -13.22 4.55
C LEU A 55 11.18 -13.18 4.56
N ARG A 56 10.55 -13.01 5.72
CA ARG A 56 9.10 -12.81 5.83
C ARG A 56 8.64 -11.54 5.13
N THR A 57 9.42 -10.45 5.24
CA THR A 57 9.14 -9.22 4.52
C THR A 57 9.18 -9.44 3.01
N TYR A 58 10.21 -10.10 2.48
CA TYR A 58 10.30 -10.43 1.05
C TYR A 58 9.16 -11.34 0.59
N LEU A 59 8.79 -12.34 1.39
CA LEU A 59 7.66 -13.21 1.09
C LEU A 59 6.34 -12.44 1.02
N GLY A 60 6.07 -11.58 2.00
CA GLY A 60 4.89 -10.73 1.99
C GLY A 60 4.83 -9.81 0.79
N MET A 61 5.97 -9.27 0.42
CA MET A 61 6.13 -8.46 -0.77
C MET A 61 5.82 -9.28 -2.05
N ALA A 62 6.37 -10.46 -2.19
CA ALA A 62 6.14 -11.32 -3.36
C ALA A 62 4.66 -11.70 -3.49
N HIS A 63 3.99 -12.01 -2.39
CA HIS A 63 2.54 -12.24 -2.37
C HIS A 63 1.75 -11.00 -2.77
N ALA A 64 2.15 -9.79 -2.34
CA ALA A 64 1.51 -8.54 -2.78
C ALA A 64 1.59 -8.33 -4.30
N VAL A 65 2.73 -8.67 -4.92
CA VAL A 65 2.90 -8.63 -6.38
C VAL A 65 2.04 -9.69 -7.07
N ASN A 66 1.86 -10.86 -6.44
CA ASN A 66 0.99 -11.92 -6.92
C ASN A 66 -0.51 -11.67 -6.66
N TYR A 67 -0.88 -10.53 -6.08
CA TYR A 67 -2.24 -10.19 -5.66
C TYR A 67 -2.84 -11.11 -4.56
N ASP A 68 -2.02 -11.91 -3.89
CA ASP A 68 -2.41 -12.71 -2.72
C ASP A 68 -2.40 -11.84 -1.45
N VAL A 69 -3.43 -11.03 -1.30
CA VAL A 69 -3.49 -10.00 -0.24
C VAL A 69 -3.41 -10.62 1.16
N ASP A 70 -4.15 -11.69 1.41
CA ASP A 70 -4.21 -12.34 2.73
C ASP A 70 -2.83 -12.88 3.12
N LYS A 71 -2.18 -13.64 2.24
CA LYS A 71 -0.83 -14.17 2.48
C LYS A 71 0.22 -13.07 2.63
N SER A 72 0.06 -11.97 1.87
CA SER A 72 0.94 -10.81 2.00
C SER A 72 0.79 -10.16 3.38
N MET A 73 -0.45 -10.01 3.85
CA MET A 73 -0.74 -9.42 5.15
C MET A 73 -0.14 -10.28 6.27
N ASP A 74 -0.42 -11.59 6.26
CA ASP A 74 0.06 -12.54 7.26
C ASP A 74 1.60 -12.53 7.34
N ALA A 75 2.28 -12.61 6.20
CA ALA A 75 3.74 -12.63 6.16
C ALA A 75 4.36 -11.30 6.66
N LEU A 76 3.75 -10.15 6.34
CA LEU A 76 4.24 -8.85 6.83
C LEU A 76 3.93 -8.63 8.32
N GLU A 77 2.80 -9.11 8.83
CA GLU A 77 2.49 -9.08 10.26
C GLU A 77 3.44 -9.98 11.05
N GLU A 78 3.74 -11.16 10.54
CA GLU A 78 4.75 -12.06 11.14
C GLU A 78 6.14 -11.42 11.13
N ALA A 79 6.55 -10.78 10.03
CA ALA A 79 7.83 -10.07 9.95
C ALA A 79 7.95 -8.97 11.04
N ARG A 80 6.90 -8.20 11.25
CA ARG A 80 6.83 -7.14 12.27
C ARG A 80 6.82 -7.69 13.69
N THR A 81 6.30 -8.90 13.87
CA THR A 81 6.30 -9.60 15.19
C THR A 81 7.68 -10.14 15.51
N LEU A 82 8.39 -10.67 14.50
CA LEU A 82 9.76 -11.18 14.64
C LEU A 82 10.77 -10.08 14.91
N ASP A 83 10.66 -8.95 14.21
CA ASP A 83 11.50 -7.78 14.42
C ASP A 83 10.67 -6.48 14.38
N PRO A 84 10.21 -5.98 15.53
CA PRO A 84 9.45 -4.73 15.63
C PRO A 84 10.25 -3.48 15.22
N GLN A 85 11.58 -3.55 15.12
CA GLN A 85 12.45 -2.45 14.72
C GLN A 85 12.77 -2.49 13.21
N ASN A 86 12.27 -3.48 12.49
CA ASN A 86 12.50 -3.60 11.06
C ASN A 86 11.74 -2.54 10.27
N PHE A 87 12.47 -1.53 9.83
CA PHE A 87 11.92 -0.43 9.01
C PHE A 87 11.18 -0.93 7.77
N TRP A 88 11.77 -1.90 7.06
CA TRP A 88 11.19 -2.38 5.80
C TRP A 88 9.92 -3.18 5.99
N ALA A 89 9.86 -4.05 7.00
CA ALA A 89 8.65 -4.78 7.35
C ALA A 89 7.51 -3.81 7.67
N GLN A 90 7.79 -2.80 8.51
CA GLN A 90 6.83 -1.77 8.90
C GLN A 90 6.36 -0.93 7.72
N LEU A 91 7.29 -0.47 6.88
CA LEU A 91 6.97 0.35 5.70
C LEU A 91 6.15 -0.42 4.67
N LYS A 92 6.50 -1.69 4.41
CA LYS A 92 5.81 -2.52 3.43
C LYS A 92 4.41 -2.92 3.87
N TYR A 93 4.23 -3.16 5.16
CA TYR A 93 2.90 -3.32 5.74
C TYR A 93 2.02 -2.07 5.52
N ALA A 94 2.58 -0.89 5.80
CA ALA A 94 1.89 0.38 5.56
C ALA A 94 1.58 0.60 4.06
N GLU A 95 2.50 0.22 3.15
CA GLU A 95 2.29 0.28 1.71
C GLU A 95 1.14 -0.64 1.26
N LEU A 96 1.05 -1.84 1.82
CA LEU A 96 -0.06 -2.76 1.52
C LEU A 96 -1.40 -2.15 1.94
N LEU A 97 -1.50 -1.60 3.16
CA LEU A 97 -2.71 -0.90 3.63
C LEU A 97 -3.09 0.29 2.72
N TYR A 98 -2.10 1.03 2.23
CA TYR A 98 -2.31 2.12 1.28
C TYR A 98 -2.92 1.62 -0.03
N ARG A 99 -2.41 0.52 -0.58
CA ARG A 99 -2.93 -0.12 -1.79
C ARG A 99 -4.36 -0.62 -1.59
N LEU A 100 -4.68 -1.13 -0.40
CA LEU A 100 -6.02 -1.56 0.00
C LEU A 100 -6.98 -0.39 0.33
N ARG A 101 -6.52 0.86 0.18
CA ARG A 101 -7.29 2.07 0.48
C ARG A 101 -7.69 2.24 1.96
N VAL A 102 -7.02 1.56 2.88
CA VAL A 102 -7.20 1.75 4.33
C VAL A 102 -6.30 2.92 4.77
N LEU A 103 -6.63 4.13 4.27
CA LEU A 103 -5.72 5.28 4.27
C LEU A 103 -5.34 5.78 5.66
N THR A 104 -6.28 5.80 6.60
CA THR A 104 -6.02 6.25 7.98
C THR A 104 -4.98 5.36 8.66
N ARG A 105 -5.19 4.04 8.60
CA ARG A 105 -4.25 3.08 9.17
C ARG A 105 -2.91 3.07 8.42
N ALA A 106 -2.93 3.22 7.09
CA ALA A 106 -1.73 3.33 6.29
C ALA A 106 -0.87 4.55 6.70
N GLU A 107 -1.49 5.70 7.01
CA GLU A 107 -0.77 6.88 7.50
C GLU A 107 -0.14 6.65 8.86
N GLU A 108 -0.86 6.04 9.80
CA GLU A 108 -0.36 5.71 11.14
C GLU A 108 0.84 4.75 11.07
N GLU A 109 0.73 3.68 10.27
CA GLU A 109 1.80 2.70 10.13
C GLU A 109 3.00 3.25 9.35
N THR A 110 2.78 4.17 8.38
CA THR A 110 3.87 4.89 7.71
C THR A 110 4.60 5.83 8.68
N ARG A 111 3.88 6.46 9.61
CA ARG A 111 4.50 7.30 10.66
C ARG A 111 5.39 6.45 11.56
N ARG A 112 4.91 5.27 12.00
CA ARG A 112 5.74 4.33 12.77
C ARG A 112 6.98 3.91 12.01
N ALA A 113 6.87 3.64 10.70
CA ALA A 113 8.03 3.38 9.87
C ALA A 113 9.01 4.56 9.84
N ALA A 114 8.52 5.79 9.74
CA ALA A 114 9.38 6.98 9.78
C ALA A 114 10.13 7.12 11.10
N ASP A 115 9.53 6.72 12.23
CA ASP A 115 10.17 6.72 13.54
C ASP A 115 11.26 5.64 13.67
N LEU A 116 11.16 4.55 12.91
CA LEU A 116 12.15 3.47 12.83
C LEU A 116 13.29 3.76 11.82
N ALA A 117 13.21 4.85 11.06
CA ALA A 117 14.18 5.15 10.02
C ALA A 117 15.57 5.43 10.63
N SER A 118 16.56 4.61 10.30
CA SER A 118 17.96 4.73 10.74
C SER A 118 18.82 5.56 9.79
N SER A 119 18.30 5.92 8.60
CA SER A 119 19.02 6.71 7.60
C SER A 119 18.14 7.80 6.98
N PRO A 120 18.77 8.89 6.48
CA PRO A 120 18.04 9.94 5.73
C PRO A 120 17.28 9.39 4.52
N PHE A 121 17.81 8.35 3.88
CA PHE A 121 17.17 7.68 2.73
C PHE A 121 15.87 6.98 3.12
N GLN A 122 15.88 6.20 4.20
CA GLN A 122 14.69 5.55 4.74
C GLN A 122 13.62 6.57 5.13
N LEU A 123 14.04 7.64 5.82
CA LEU A 123 13.14 8.72 6.21
C LEU A 123 12.51 9.43 5.00
N ALA A 124 13.28 9.64 3.93
CA ALA A 124 12.77 10.23 2.69
C ALA A 124 11.70 9.36 2.03
N ILE A 125 11.89 8.03 1.99
CA ILE A 125 10.91 7.09 1.45
C ILE A 125 9.62 7.11 2.26
N ALA A 126 9.71 7.04 3.60
CA ALA A 126 8.54 7.08 4.46
C ALA A 126 7.76 8.40 4.31
N ARG A 127 8.46 9.54 4.22
CA ARG A 127 7.84 10.85 3.98
C ARG A 127 7.16 10.94 2.61
N GLN A 128 7.76 10.35 1.58
CA GLN A 128 7.17 10.29 0.25
C GLN A 128 5.86 9.49 0.27
N GLN A 129 5.86 8.32 0.88
CA GLN A 129 4.65 7.49 1.03
C GLN A 129 3.56 8.23 1.82
N MET A 130 3.92 8.92 2.91
CA MET A 130 2.98 9.72 3.69
C MET A 130 2.34 10.86 2.88
N LYS A 131 3.12 11.52 2.02
CA LYS A 131 2.61 12.55 1.11
C LYS A 131 1.61 11.97 0.12
N GLU A 132 1.88 10.80 -0.45
CA GLU A 132 0.97 10.11 -1.38
C GLU A 132 -0.35 9.74 -0.70
N ILE A 133 -0.30 9.18 0.52
CA ILE A 133 -1.48 8.84 1.32
C ILE A 133 -2.36 10.08 1.55
N ARG A 134 -1.76 11.18 2.02
CA ARG A 134 -2.48 12.44 2.28
C ARG A 134 -3.10 13.04 1.02
N THR A 135 -2.38 12.97 -0.10
CA THR A 135 -2.92 13.44 -1.39
C THR A 135 -4.18 12.67 -1.77
N LEU A 136 -4.19 11.35 -1.56
CA LEU A 136 -5.38 10.53 -1.81
C LEU A 136 -6.51 10.80 -0.81
N GLN A 137 -6.22 10.99 0.46
CA GLN A 137 -7.22 11.36 1.46
C GLN A 137 -7.92 12.67 1.07
N HIS A 138 -7.15 13.71 0.70
CA HIS A 138 -7.70 14.99 0.26
C HIS A 138 -8.50 14.88 -1.04
N SER A 139 -8.06 14.08 -1.99
CA SER A 139 -8.79 13.87 -3.24
C SER A 139 -10.12 13.14 -3.04
N SER A 140 -10.17 12.18 -2.10
CA SER A 140 -11.39 11.45 -1.77
C SER A 140 -12.44 12.33 -1.08
N VAL A 141 -12.02 13.22 -0.18
CA VAL A 141 -12.91 14.18 0.49
C VAL A 141 -13.45 15.21 -0.51
N ARG A 142 -12.63 15.67 -1.44
CA ARG A 142 -13.01 16.68 -2.44
C ARG A 142 -14.11 16.20 -3.39
N ASN A 143 -14.19 14.90 -3.67
CA ASN A 143 -15.23 14.32 -4.50
C ASN A 143 -16.61 14.22 -3.81
N VAL A 144 -16.67 14.35 -2.48
CA VAL A 144 -17.94 14.33 -1.72
C VAL A 144 -18.64 15.70 -1.73
N GLU A 145 -17.90 16.79 -1.97
CA GLU A 145 -18.48 18.14 -2.06
C GLU A 145 -19.38 18.36 -3.29
N TRP A 146 -19.50 17.40 -4.17
CA TRP A 146 -20.30 17.52 -5.40
C TRP A 146 -21.77 17.05 -5.27
N THR A 147 -22.27 16.81 -4.09
CA THR A 147 -23.71 16.81 -3.86
C THR A 147 -24.18 18.28 -3.87
N LYS A 148 -24.39 18.82 -5.06
CA LYS A 148 -25.16 20.08 -5.19
C LYS A 148 -26.41 19.92 -4.35
N PRO A 149 -26.66 20.81 -3.40
CA PRO A 149 -27.84 20.66 -2.56
C PRO A 149 -29.07 20.55 -3.47
N LEU A 150 -29.89 19.54 -3.27
CA LEU A 150 -31.15 19.32 -4.00
C LEU A 150 -32.14 20.49 -3.87
N THR A 151 -31.72 21.59 -3.25
CA THR A 151 -32.49 22.82 -3.06
C THR A 151 -32.88 23.45 -4.39
N VAL A 152 -31.99 23.45 -5.42
CA VAL A 152 -32.31 24.08 -6.72
C VAL A 152 -33.44 23.35 -7.46
N PRO A 153 -33.42 22.01 -7.65
CA PRO A 153 -34.53 21.30 -8.27
C PRO A 153 -35.79 21.32 -7.41
N ALA A 154 -35.69 21.35 -6.07
CA ALA A 154 -36.82 21.46 -5.18
C ALA A 154 -37.51 22.84 -5.32
N PHE A 155 -36.76 23.94 -5.44
CA PHE A 155 -37.30 25.26 -5.68
C PHE A 155 -37.98 25.36 -7.05
N VAL A 156 -37.42 24.80 -8.10
CA VAL A 156 -38.01 24.80 -9.44
C VAL A 156 -39.34 24.02 -9.46
N LEU A 157 -39.38 22.85 -8.81
CA LEU A 157 -40.61 22.05 -8.68
C LEU A 157 -41.68 22.76 -7.86
N SER A 158 -41.32 23.41 -6.75
CA SER A 158 -42.30 24.17 -5.97
C SER A 158 -42.86 25.38 -6.71
N ALA A 159 -42.03 26.10 -7.44
CA ALA A 159 -42.45 27.23 -8.29
C ALA A 159 -43.40 26.78 -9.40
N MET A 160 -43.12 25.64 -10.07
CA MET A 160 -44.02 25.08 -11.08
C MET A 160 -45.39 24.71 -10.49
N LEU A 161 -45.42 24.07 -9.32
CA LEU A 161 -46.67 23.70 -8.64
C LEU A 161 -47.51 24.92 -8.27
N VAL A 162 -46.90 25.99 -7.77
CA VAL A 162 -47.58 27.26 -7.47
C VAL A 162 -48.15 27.88 -8.73
N LEU A 163 -47.43 27.87 -9.84
CA LEU A 163 -47.86 28.42 -11.11
C LEU A 163 -49.06 27.66 -11.68
N ILE A 164 -49.06 26.32 -11.61
CA ILE A 164 -50.18 25.49 -12.02
C ILE A 164 -51.41 25.79 -11.15
N PHE A 165 -51.22 25.93 -9.81
CA PHE A 165 -52.31 26.22 -8.90
C PHE A 165 -52.97 27.59 -9.19
N VAL A 166 -52.16 28.62 -9.47
CA VAL A 166 -52.65 29.97 -9.87
C VAL A 166 -53.45 29.93 -11.17
N VAL A 167 -52.97 29.17 -12.15
CA VAL A 167 -53.68 29.02 -13.42
C VAL A 167 -55.02 28.30 -13.25
N MET A 168 -55.09 27.26 -12.36
CA MET A 168 -56.33 26.57 -12.06
C MET A 168 -57.34 27.43 -11.29
N MET A 169 -56.89 28.38 -10.47
CA MET A 169 -57.80 29.28 -9.76
C MET A 169 -58.35 30.41 -10.66
N TRP A 170 -57.75 30.66 -11.84
CA TRP A 170 -58.14 31.70 -12.79
C TRP A 170 -59.06 31.19 -13.92
N GLN A 171 -59.36 29.85 -13.96
CA GLN A 171 -60.33 29.24 -14.86
C GLN A 171 -61.65 28.98 -14.13
#